data_eead1b5ebec90cbb83083df64957e1c7
#
_entry.id   eead1b5ebec90cbb83083df64957e1c7
#
_cell.length_a   1.000
_cell.length_b   1.000
_cell.length_c   1.000
_cell.angle_alpha   90.00
_cell.angle_beta   90.00
_cell.angle_gamma   90.00
#
_symmetry.space_group_name_H-M   'P 1'
#
loop_
_entity.id
_entity.type
_entity.pdbx_description
1 polymer ?
#
loop_
_entity_poly.entity_id
_entity_poly.type
_entity_poly.pdbx_seq_one_letter_code
_entity_poly.pdbx_strand_id
1 'polypeptide(L)'
;MNRLFRFEDPKIMELFDKRFISSIFKKVSVLEKCVSRVEEASGLRFPEYYIEPILPVYFDNSGGIAVYYARTIPYVAPSGLDIVIQVSAAMLKYGSKSSIEAILAHEFLHYLDLVRRISKFEIVSDEVRGSVFETLYSDLEKIIKPEYVYADRKLVRTLKKKFADGFEDEKLKEKTLSDWINKGKPIIQLSPEENMVRIPVSTILASKFDPILLLRIREIEKKAGLA
;
A
#
# COMPACT_ATOMS: atom_id res chain seq x y z
N MET A 1 7.89 -11.20 -7.93
CA MET A 1 7.37 -11.99 -6.77
C MET A 1 6.10 -12.73 -7.16
N ASN A 2 5.87 -13.97 -6.64
CA ASN A 2 4.55 -14.64 -6.77
C ASN A 2 3.52 -13.89 -5.91
N ARG A 3 2.48 -13.32 -6.53
CA ARG A 3 1.46 -12.50 -5.84
C ARG A 3 0.62 -13.25 -4.83
N LEU A 4 0.59 -14.58 -4.95
CA LEU A 4 -0.20 -15.49 -4.13
C LEU A 4 0.65 -16.35 -3.19
N PHE A 5 1.95 -16.03 -3.04
CA PHE A 5 2.88 -16.88 -2.27
C PHE A 5 2.41 -17.13 -0.83
N ARG A 6 1.69 -16.19 -0.22
CA ARG A 6 1.11 -16.36 1.12
C ARG A 6 0.05 -17.47 1.17
N PHE A 7 -0.64 -17.73 0.06
CA PHE A 7 -1.61 -18.82 -0.05
C PHE A 7 -0.95 -20.18 -0.34
N GLU A 8 0.37 -20.24 -0.49
CA GLU A 8 1.13 -21.49 -0.60
C GLU A 8 1.53 -22.04 0.78
N ASP A 9 1.45 -21.21 1.83
CA ASP A 9 1.71 -21.62 3.21
C ASP A 9 0.54 -22.50 3.72
N PRO A 10 0.78 -23.78 4.07
CA PRO A 10 -0.27 -24.67 4.57
C PRO A 10 -0.98 -24.13 5.80
N LYS A 11 -0.26 -23.46 6.73
CA LYS A 11 -0.84 -22.87 7.93
C LYS A 11 -1.82 -21.74 7.61
N ILE A 12 -1.53 -20.98 6.57
CA ILE A 12 -2.44 -19.93 6.09
C ILE A 12 -3.65 -20.55 5.40
N MET A 13 -3.43 -21.59 4.58
CA MET A 13 -4.50 -22.28 3.87
C MET A 13 -5.52 -22.93 4.81
N GLU A 14 -5.10 -23.43 5.96
CA GLU A 14 -5.97 -24.03 6.98
C GLU A 14 -6.90 -23.00 7.64
N LEU A 15 -6.55 -21.71 7.61
CA LEU A 15 -7.37 -20.64 8.20
C LEU A 15 -8.58 -20.24 7.35
N PHE A 16 -8.66 -20.72 6.11
CA PHE A 16 -9.69 -20.30 5.15
C PHE A 16 -10.33 -21.47 4.44
N ASP A 17 -11.63 -21.37 4.20
CA ASP A 17 -12.33 -22.38 3.40
C ASP A 17 -11.96 -22.27 1.90
N LYS A 18 -12.10 -23.38 1.18
CA LYS A 18 -11.77 -23.47 -0.24
C LYS A 18 -12.56 -22.48 -1.11
N ARG A 19 -13.81 -22.13 -0.71
CA ARG A 19 -14.66 -21.20 -1.46
C ARG A 19 -14.12 -19.78 -1.34
N PHE A 20 -13.66 -19.42 -0.14
CA PHE A 20 -13.00 -18.13 0.08
C PHE A 20 -11.76 -18.00 -0.80
N ILE A 21 -10.84 -18.97 -0.73
CA ILE A 21 -9.60 -18.98 -1.51
C ILE A 21 -9.90 -18.87 -3.02
N SER A 22 -10.80 -19.71 -3.53
CA SER A 22 -11.23 -19.65 -4.93
C SER A 22 -11.81 -18.31 -5.32
N SER A 23 -12.52 -17.63 -4.41
CA SER A 23 -13.08 -16.30 -4.66
C SER A 23 -12.01 -15.20 -4.76
N ILE A 24 -10.92 -15.32 -4.01
CA ILE A 24 -9.77 -14.40 -4.11
C ILE A 24 -9.04 -14.62 -5.43
N PHE A 25 -8.76 -15.88 -5.79
CA PHE A 25 -8.06 -16.21 -7.04
C PHE A 25 -8.78 -15.68 -8.28
N LYS A 26 -10.12 -15.73 -8.29
CA LYS A 26 -10.94 -15.13 -9.37
C LYS A 26 -10.82 -13.59 -9.46
N LYS A 27 -10.40 -12.95 -8.38
CA LYS A 27 -10.26 -11.47 -8.32
C LYS A 27 -8.86 -10.99 -8.67
N VAL A 28 -7.88 -11.88 -8.81
CA VAL A 28 -6.49 -11.50 -9.16
C VAL A 28 -6.45 -10.73 -10.48
N SER A 29 -7.19 -11.18 -11.50
CA SER A 29 -7.25 -10.49 -12.80
C SER A 29 -7.85 -9.08 -12.70
N VAL A 30 -8.74 -8.83 -11.73
CA VAL A 30 -9.27 -7.50 -11.47
C VAL A 30 -8.20 -6.62 -10.84
N LEU A 31 -7.44 -7.17 -9.87
CA LEU A 31 -6.32 -6.46 -9.25
C LEU A 31 -5.28 -6.07 -10.30
N GLU A 32 -4.89 -7.00 -11.18
CA GLU A 32 -3.94 -6.75 -12.26
C GLU A 32 -4.39 -5.63 -13.19
N LYS A 33 -5.66 -5.62 -13.59
CA LYS A 33 -6.23 -4.54 -14.39
C LYS A 33 -6.20 -3.19 -13.66
N CYS A 34 -6.40 -3.19 -12.34
CA CYS A 34 -6.32 -1.96 -11.55
C CYS A 34 -4.85 -1.48 -11.44
N VAL A 35 -3.89 -2.38 -11.27
CA VAL A 35 -2.46 -2.07 -11.31
C VAL A 35 -2.07 -1.48 -12.67
N SER A 36 -2.42 -2.14 -13.79
CA SER A 36 -2.15 -1.63 -15.14
C SER A 36 -2.70 -0.22 -15.35
N ARG A 37 -3.88 0.07 -14.81
CA ARG A 37 -4.44 1.42 -14.89
C ARG A 37 -3.62 2.46 -14.12
N VAL A 38 -3.08 2.10 -12.96
CA VAL A 38 -2.19 2.99 -12.19
C VAL A 38 -0.89 3.23 -12.97
N GLU A 39 -0.32 2.18 -13.57
CA GLU A 39 0.87 2.28 -14.43
C GLU A 39 0.61 3.18 -15.66
N GLU A 40 -0.47 2.96 -16.39
CA GLU A 40 -0.85 3.78 -17.53
C GLU A 40 -1.07 5.25 -17.15
N ALA A 41 -1.73 5.51 -16.02
CA ALA A 41 -2.03 6.85 -15.54
C ALA A 41 -0.78 7.61 -15.07
N SER A 42 0.19 6.91 -14.48
CA SER A 42 1.44 7.49 -13.96
C SER A 42 2.57 7.53 -14.99
N GLY A 43 2.53 6.64 -15.99
CA GLY A 43 3.64 6.37 -16.90
C GLY A 43 4.82 5.66 -16.22
N LEU A 44 4.61 5.04 -15.05
CA LEU A 44 5.61 4.36 -14.25
C LEU A 44 5.19 2.92 -13.96
N ARG A 45 6.16 2.06 -13.74
CA ARG A 45 5.94 0.69 -13.32
C ARG A 45 5.50 0.65 -11.85
N PHE A 46 4.46 -0.14 -11.58
CA PHE A 46 4.02 -0.40 -10.21
C PHE A 46 5.06 -1.28 -9.49
N PRO A 47 5.35 -1.05 -8.20
CA PRO A 47 6.29 -1.89 -7.45
C PRO A 47 5.78 -3.33 -7.31
N GLU A 48 6.64 -4.21 -6.81
CA GLU A 48 6.22 -5.56 -6.46
C GLU A 48 5.08 -5.50 -5.44
N TYR A 49 4.14 -6.44 -5.55
CA TYR A 49 3.00 -6.52 -4.65
C TYR A 49 2.55 -7.96 -4.43
N TYR A 50 1.91 -8.18 -3.30
CA TYR A 50 1.34 -9.49 -2.96
C TYR A 50 0.01 -9.36 -2.22
N ILE A 51 -0.76 -10.47 -2.20
CA ILE A 51 -2.03 -10.52 -1.52
C ILE A 51 -1.83 -11.16 -0.15
N GLU A 52 -2.18 -10.41 0.92
CA GLU A 52 -2.13 -10.86 2.30
C GLU A 52 -3.51 -11.43 2.71
N PRO A 53 -3.57 -12.74 3.02
CA PRO A 53 -4.80 -13.37 3.46
C PRO A 53 -5.28 -12.89 4.83
N ILE A 54 -4.36 -12.65 5.76
CA ILE A 54 -4.66 -12.21 7.12
C ILE A 54 -4.86 -10.69 7.11
N LEU A 55 -5.99 -10.23 7.64
CA LEU A 55 -6.32 -8.80 7.58
C LEU A 55 -5.53 -8.01 8.64
N PRO A 56 -4.68 -7.04 8.25
CA PRO A 56 -4.03 -6.17 9.21
C PRO A 56 -5.02 -5.15 9.76
N VAL A 57 -5.06 -5.03 11.09
CA VAL A 57 -5.91 -4.08 11.80
C VAL A 57 -5.14 -3.39 12.91
N TYR A 58 -5.59 -2.21 13.29
CA TYR A 58 -5.15 -1.49 14.48
C TYR A 58 -6.37 -1.18 15.35
N PHE A 59 -6.27 -1.48 16.65
CA PHE A 59 -7.28 -1.12 17.63
C PHE A 59 -6.78 0.10 18.40
N ASP A 60 -7.53 1.18 18.36
CA ASP A 60 -7.22 2.35 19.16
C ASP A 60 -7.72 2.20 20.61
N ASN A 61 -7.25 3.07 21.49
CA ASN A 61 -7.60 3.04 22.90
C ASN A 61 -9.08 3.40 23.18
N SER A 62 -9.80 3.94 22.21
CA SER A 62 -11.22 4.27 22.28
C SER A 62 -12.13 3.13 21.82
N GLY A 63 -11.55 1.99 21.40
CA GLY A 63 -12.26 0.83 20.86
C GLY A 63 -12.57 0.96 19.36
N GLY A 64 -11.99 1.95 18.68
CA GLY A 64 -12.04 2.07 17.24
C GLY A 64 -11.17 1.02 16.56
N ILE A 65 -11.55 0.64 15.33
CA ILE A 65 -10.81 -0.30 14.50
C ILE A 65 -10.42 0.39 13.21
N ALA A 66 -9.11 0.55 12.98
CA ALA A 66 -8.57 0.91 11.69
C ALA A 66 -8.20 -0.36 10.91
N VAL A 67 -8.63 -0.45 9.66
CA VAL A 67 -8.37 -1.59 8.78
C VAL A 67 -7.42 -1.16 7.67
N TYR A 68 -6.32 -1.89 7.51
CA TYR A 68 -5.38 -1.64 6.44
C TYR A 68 -5.73 -2.49 5.21
N TYR A 69 -6.37 -1.87 4.23
CA TYR A 69 -6.73 -2.53 2.97
C TYR A 69 -5.54 -2.75 2.04
N ALA A 70 -4.55 -1.88 2.10
CA ALA A 70 -3.23 -2.08 1.54
C ALA A 70 -2.19 -1.31 2.37
N ARG A 71 -0.91 -1.62 2.17
CA ARG A 71 0.21 -0.94 2.83
C ARG A 71 1.45 -0.97 1.95
N THR A 72 2.17 0.13 1.93
CA THR A 72 3.51 0.21 1.32
C THR A 72 4.55 -0.15 2.39
N ILE A 73 5.29 -1.22 2.18
CA ILE A 73 6.21 -1.80 3.17
C ILE A 73 7.63 -1.82 2.60
N PRO A 74 8.59 -1.09 3.20
CA PRO A 74 10.00 -1.28 2.91
C PRO A 74 10.51 -2.52 3.65
N TYR A 75 11.41 -3.27 3.03
CA TYR A 75 12.11 -4.39 3.68
C TYR A 75 13.55 -4.52 3.20
N VAL A 76 14.39 -5.07 4.07
CA VAL A 76 15.80 -5.31 3.77
C VAL A 76 15.92 -6.59 2.97
N ALA A 77 16.43 -6.48 1.75
CA ALA A 77 16.75 -7.60 0.87
C ALA A 77 18.28 -7.76 0.72
N PRO A 78 18.78 -8.90 0.26
CA PRO A 78 20.21 -9.08 0.02
C PRO A 78 20.80 -8.07 -0.98
N SER A 79 19.98 -7.54 -1.89
CA SER A 79 20.34 -6.54 -2.90
C SER A 79 20.27 -5.10 -2.41
N GLY A 80 19.83 -4.86 -1.18
CA GLY A 80 19.57 -3.53 -0.62
C GLY A 80 18.18 -3.41 -0.02
N LEU A 81 17.56 -2.24 -0.21
CA LEU A 81 16.19 -1.99 0.22
C LEU A 81 15.22 -2.23 -0.93
N ASP A 82 14.26 -3.08 -0.69
CA ASP A 82 13.10 -3.27 -1.56
C ASP A 82 11.85 -2.67 -0.91
N ILE A 83 10.90 -2.27 -1.74
CA ILE A 83 9.61 -1.72 -1.32
C ILE A 83 8.51 -2.51 -2.00
N VAL A 84 7.59 -3.05 -1.21
CA VAL A 84 6.50 -3.89 -1.69
C VAL A 84 5.16 -3.33 -1.24
N ILE A 85 4.12 -3.53 -2.06
CA ILE A 85 2.76 -3.19 -1.65
C ILE A 85 2.03 -4.47 -1.23
N GLN A 86 1.65 -4.51 0.05
CA GLN A 86 0.80 -5.55 0.60
C GLN A 86 -0.66 -5.18 0.35
N VAL A 87 -1.42 -6.09 -0.25
CA VAL A 87 -2.85 -5.91 -0.58
C VAL A 87 -3.68 -6.90 0.21
N SER A 88 -4.64 -6.45 1.03
CA SER A 88 -5.45 -7.37 1.82
C SER A 88 -6.43 -8.16 0.97
N ALA A 89 -6.61 -9.45 1.29
CA ALA A 89 -7.63 -10.28 0.65
C ALA A 89 -9.05 -9.76 0.92
N ALA A 90 -9.28 -9.07 2.05
CA ALA A 90 -10.56 -8.43 2.36
C ALA A 90 -10.91 -7.34 1.34
N MET A 91 -9.92 -6.49 0.95
CA MET A 91 -10.11 -5.51 -0.11
C MET A 91 -10.53 -6.16 -1.42
N LEU A 92 -9.85 -7.23 -1.83
CA LEU A 92 -10.21 -7.96 -3.06
C LEU A 92 -11.59 -8.58 -2.96
N LYS A 93 -11.94 -9.15 -1.82
CA LYS A 93 -13.22 -9.83 -1.61
C LYS A 93 -14.40 -8.88 -1.70
N TYR A 94 -14.32 -7.74 -1.03
CA TYR A 94 -15.45 -6.84 -0.79
C TYR A 94 -15.37 -5.51 -1.55
N GLY A 95 -14.17 -5.10 -1.95
CA GLY A 95 -13.95 -3.83 -2.65
C GLY A 95 -14.56 -3.79 -4.04
N SER A 96 -15.08 -2.63 -4.40
CA SER A 96 -15.42 -2.31 -5.79
C SER A 96 -14.14 -2.09 -6.60
N LYS A 97 -14.23 -2.22 -7.93
CA LYS A 97 -13.10 -1.92 -8.81
C LYS A 97 -12.55 -0.50 -8.56
N SER A 98 -13.44 0.48 -8.39
CA SER A 98 -13.04 1.88 -8.14
C SER A 98 -12.35 2.07 -6.78
N SER A 99 -12.73 1.28 -5.75
CA SER A 99 -12.08 1.32 -4.44
C SER A 99 -10.69 0.69 -4.51
N ILE A 100 -10.55 -0.44 -5.21
CA ILE A 100 -9.24 -1.08 -5.45
C ILE A 100 -8.31 -0.14 -6.22
N GLU A 101 -8.80 0.49 -7.30
CA GLU A 101 -8.01 1.47 -8.07
C GLU A 101 -7.55 2.66 -7.20
N ALA A 102 -8.46 3.21 -6.37
CA ALA A 102 -8.11 4.33 -5.50
C ALA A 102 -7.07 3.95 -4.44
N ILE A 103 -7.24 2.79 -3.79
CA ILE A 103 -6.29 2.30 -2.77
C ILE A 103 -4.92 2.04 -3.42
N LEU A 104 -4.86 1.35 -4.56
CA LEU A 104 -3.58 1.11 -5.25
C LEU A 104 -2.91 2.40 -5.70
N ALA A 105 -3.67 3.36 -6.20
CA ALA A 105 -3.15 4.67 -6.56
C ALA A 105 -2.62 5.43 -5.33
N HIS A 106 -3.30 5.34 -4.19
CA HIS A 106 -2.85 5.93 -2.93
C HIS A 106 -1.53 5.30 -2.45
N GLU A 107 -1.45 3.98 -2.40
CA GLU A 107 -0.23 3.27 -2.02
C GLU A 107 0.94 3.55 -2.97
N PHE A 108 0.64 3.74 -4.25
CA PHE A 108 1.67 4.12 -5.21
C PHE A 108 2.25 5.52 -4.96
N LEU A 109 1.45 6.48 -4.45
CA LEU A 109 1.99 7.78 -4.00
C LEU A 109 2.93 7.61 -2.80
N HIS A 110 2.58 6.74 -1.84
CA HIS A 110 3.46 6.40 -0.72
C HIS A 110 4.77 5.78 -1.20
N TYR A 111 4.69 4.85 -2.15
CA TYR A 111 5.88 4.25 -2.77
C TYR A 111 6.79 5.33 -3.39
N LEU A 112 6.23 6.24 -4.18
CA LEU A 112 7.01 7.31 -4.82
C LEU A 112 7.67 8.24 -3.80
N ASP A 113 6.95 8.61 -2.73
CA ASP A 113 7.50 9.46 -1.68
C ASP A 113 8.61 8.75 -0.90
N LEU A 114 8.43 7.47 -0.59
CA LEU A 114 9.44 6.69 0.11
C LEU A 114 10.72 6.56 -0.74
N VAL A 115 10.60 6.26 -2.04
CA VAL A 115 11.75 6.25 -2.97
C VAL A 115 12.43 7.61 -3.03
N ARG A 116 11.66 8.69 -3.11
CA ARG A 116 12.16 10.08 -3.12
C ARG A 116 13.01 10.36 -1.89
N ARG A 117 12.47 10.09 -0.69
CA ARG A 117 13.13 10.36 0.59
C ARG A 117 14.39 9.51 0.77
N ILE A 118 14.35 8.23 0.41
CA ILE A 118 15.51 7.36 0.48
C ILE A 118 16.61 7.84 -0.49
N SER A 119 16.24 8.17 -1.73
CA SER A 119 17.20 8.61 -2.73
C SER A 119 17.89 9.95 -2.41
N LYS A 120 17.28 10.77 -1.54
CA LYS A 120 17.84 12.05 -1.06
C LYS A 120 18.47 11.95 0.32
N PHE A 121 18.55 10.74 0.90
CA PHE A 121 19.01 10.54 2.27
C PHE A 121 18.22 11.36 3.31
N GLU A 122 16.95 11.66 3.04
CA GLU A 122 16.05 12.31 4.00
C GLU A 122 15.59 11.33 5.10
N ILE A 123 15.83 10.03 4.91
CA ILE A 123 15.67 8.98 5.91
C ILE A 123 17.06 8.46 6.25
N VAL A 124 17.65 8.96 7.33
CA VAL A 124 19.05 8.67 7.72
C VAL A 124 19.13 7.94 9.07
N SER A 125 18.00 7.63 9.72
CA SER A 125 18.05 6.99 11.03
C SER A 125 17.86 5.48 10.93
N ASP A 126 18.60 4.74 11.79
CA ASP A 126 18.42 3.28 11.98
C ASP A 126 16.99 2.91 12.47
N GLU A 127 16.19 3.90 12.81
CA GLU A 127 14.82 3.75 13.26
C GLU A 127 13.86 4.52 12.35
N VAL A 128 13.33 3.83 11.35
CA VAL A 128 12.12 4.32 10.65
C VAL A 128 10.94 3.93 11.52
N ARG A 129 10.54 4.80 12.43
CA ARG A 129 9.38 4.56 13.29
C ARG A 129 8.11 4.46 12.45
N GLY A 130 7.15 3.62 12.87
CA GLY A 130 5.81 3.55 12.28
C GLY A 130 5.09 4.89 12.25
N SER A 131 5.37 5.79 13.23
CA SER A 131 4.98 7.20 13.18
C SER A 131 5.57 7.97 11.99
N VAL A 132 6.67 7.52 11.39
CA VAL A 132 7.15 8.07 10.11
C VAL A 132 6.18 7.69 8.99
N PHE A 133 5.57 6.52 9.05
CA PHE A 133 4.50 6.16 8.12
C PHE A 133 3.21 6.94 8.40
N GLU A 134 2.82 7.15 9.66
CA GLU A 134 1.69 8.04 9.98
C GLU A 134 2.00 9.49 9.63
N THR A 135 3.22 9.97 9.90
CA THR A 135 3.66 11.33 9.50
C THR A 135 3.81 11.41 7.97
N LEU A 136 4.25 10.34 7.31
CA LEU A 136 4.23 10.22 5.85
C LEU A 136 2.81 10.26 5.31
N TYR A 137 1.85 9.62 5.96
CA TYR A 137 0.44 9.65 5.57
C TYR A 137 -0.15 11.06 5.70
N SER A 138 0.16 11.80 6.77
CA SER A 138 -0.32 13.16 6.97
C SER A 138 0.40 14.21 6.09
N ASP A 139 1.66 13.97 5.74
CA ASP A 139 2.46 14.90 4.94
C ASP A 139 2.36 14.67 3.42
N LEU A 140 1.91 13.50 2.98
CA LEU A 140 1.79 13.16 1.55
C LEU A 140 0.82 14.04 0.79
N GLU A 141 -0.24 14.52 1.41
CA GLU A 141 -1.14 15.48 0.79
C GLU A 141 -0.43 16.81 0.46
N LYS A 142 0.65 17.12 1.17
CA LYS A 142 1.42 18.35 0.97
C LYS A 142 2.53 18.21 -0.08
N ILE A 143 3.10 17.01 -0.27
CA ILE A 143 4.32 16.81 -1.05
C ILE A 143 4.04 16.26 -2.45
N ILE A 144 3.30 15.16 -2.58
CA ILE A 144 2.99 14.55 -3.88
C ILE A 144 1.48 14.57 -4.13
N LYS A 145 1.00 15.63 -4.79
CA LYS A 145 -0.40 15.69 -5.19
C LYS A 145 -0.69 14.71 -6.33
N PRO A 146 -1.81 13.97 -6.28
CA PRO A 146 -2.18 13.02 -7.33
C PRO A 146 -2.13 13.58 -8.75
N GLU A 147 -2.43 14.88 -8.91
CA GLU A 147 -2.44 15.59 -10.21
C GLU A 147 -1.06 15.71 -10.86
N TYR A 148 0.01 15.65 -10.06
CA TYR A 148 1.37 15.70 -10.61
C TYR A 148 1.86 14.34 -11.08
N VAL A 149 1.23 13.28 -10.57
CA VAL A 149 1.59 11.88 -10.85
C VAL A 149 0.71 11.31 -11.97
N TYR A 150 -0.60 11.45 -11.84
CA TYR A 150 -1.56 10.77 -12.70
C TYR A 150 -2.11 11.69 -13.80
N ALA A 151 -1.99 11.25 -15.07
CA ALA A 151 -2.62 11.91 -16.20
C ALA A 151 -4.13 11.64 -16.28
N ASP A 152 -4.62 10.52 -15.71
CA ASP A 152 -6.04 10.16 -15.68
C ASP A 152 -6.82 11.00 -14.66
N ARG A 153 -7.50 12.04 -15.16
CA ARG A 153 -8.35 12.93 -14.34
C ARG A 153 -9.47 12.19 -13.58
N LYS A 154 -9.97 11.06 -14.13
CA LYS A 154 -11.01 10.28 -13.48
C LYS A 154 -10.45 9.53 -12.28
N LEU A 155 -9.25 8.94 -12.42
CA LEU A 155 -8.53 8.30 -11.33
C LEU A 155 -8.23 9.31 -10.21
N VAL A 156 -7.70 10.50 -10.55
CA VAL A 156 -7.43 11.59 -9.58
C VAL A 156 -8.70 12.00 -8.83
N ARG A 157 -9.82 12.19 -9.53
CA ARG A 157 -11.09 12.54 -8.90
C ARG A 157 -11.59 11.45 -7.95
N THR A 158 -11.47 10.18 -8.37
CA THR A 158 -11.87 9.02 -7.55
C THR A 158 -11.00 8.93 -6.30
N LEU A 159 -9.69 9.09 -6.45
CA LEU A 159 -8.73 9.09 -5.34
C LEU A 159 -9.06 10.19 -4.32
N LYS A 160 -9.19 11.44 -4.76
CA LYS A 160 -9.54 12.57 -3.89
C LYS A 160 -10.86 12.38 -3.16
N LYS A 161 -11.87 11.83 -3.85
CA LYS A 161 -13.16 11.55 -3.22
C LYS A 161 -13.06 10.46 -2.14
N LYS A 162 -12.24 9.42 -2.39
CA LYS A 162 -12.11 8.28 -1.47
C LYS A 162 -11.16 8.54 -0.30
N PHE A 163 -10.32 9.56 -0.40
CA PHE A 163 -9.31 9.92 0.60
C PHE A 163 -9.41 11.41 1.00
N ALA A 164 -10.64 11.92 1.15
CA ALA A 164 -10.86 13.30 1.59
C ALA A 164 -10.38 13.53 3.02
N ASP A 165 -10.79 12.65 3.94
CA ASP A 165 -10.42 12.64 5.37
C ASP A 165 -10.02 11.23 5.84
N GLY A 166 -9.12 10.58 5.09
CA GLY A 166 -8.82 9.16 5.21
C GLY A 166 -9.62 8.34 4.19
N PHE A 167 -9.46 7.01 4.22
CA PHE A 167 -10.14 6.16 3.23
C PHE A 167 -11.63 6.00 3.55
N GLU A 168 -12.47 6.46 2.62
CA GLU A 168 -13.94 6.41 2.71
C GLU A 168 -14.54 5.44 1.72
N ASP A 169 -15.05 4.33 2.20
CA ASP A 169 -15.90 3.38 1.47
C ASP A 169 -16.79 2.61 2.46
N GLU A 170 -17.96 3.18 2.75
CA GLU A 170 -18.90 2.62 3.72
C GLU A 170 -19.23 1.15 3.42
N LYS A 171 -19.48 0.80 2.16
CA LYS A 171 -19.83 -0.57 1.77
C LYS A 171 -18.68 -1.55 1.99
N LEU A 172 -17.44 -1.14 1.71
CA LEU A 172 -16.26 -1.96 1.95
C LEU A 172 -16.04 -2.12 3.46
N LYS A 173 -16.12 -1.02 4.21
CA LYS A 173 -15.96 -0.99 5.66
C LYS A 173 -17.03 -1.86 6.36
N GLU A 174 -18.31 -1.67 6.04
CA GLU A 174 -19.42 -2.45 6.58
C GLU A 174 -19.24 -3.96 6.33
N LYS A 175 -18.93 -4.36 5.09
CA LYS A 175 -18.68 -5.77 4.76
C LYS A 175 -17.44 -6.34 5.44
N THR A 176 -16.40 -5.54 5.60
CA THR A 176 -15.20 -5.99 6.32
C THR A 176 -15.52 -6.20 7.80
N LEU A 177 -16.28 -5.32 8.43
CA LEU A 177 -16.69 -5.48 9.82
C LEU A 177 -17.64 -6.69 9.97
N SER A 178 -18.72 -6.74 9.18
CA SER A 178 -19.75 -7.79 9.32
C SER A 178 -19.30 -9.18 8.91
N ASP A 179 -18.56 -9.28 7.80
CA ASP A 179 -18.23 -10.56 7.15
C ASP A 179 -16.80 -11.03 7.39
N TRP A 180 -15.95 -10.19 7.96
CA TRP A 180 -14.59 -10.57 8.32
C TRP A 180 -14.40 -10.53 9.83
N ILE A 181 -14.46 -9.36 10.45
CA ILE A 181 -14.12 -9.18 11.86
C ILE A 181 -15.17 -9.86 12.77
N ASN A 182 -16.45 -9.57 12.59
CA ASN A 182 -17.51 -10.14 13.42
C ASN A 182 -17.71 -11.66 13.23
N LYS A 183 -17.21 -12.22 12.12
CA LYS A 183 -17.19 -13.68 11.88
C LYS A 183 -15.90 -14.35 12.34
N GLY A 184 -15.02 -13.63 13.03
CA GLY A 184 -13.78 -14.18 13.58
C GLY A 184 -12.79 -14.66 12.52
N LYS A 185 -12.79 -14.08 11.32
CA LYS A 185 -11.79 -14.42 10.33
C LYS A 185 -10.41 -13.90 10.74
N PRO A 186 -9.32 -14.50 10.24
CA PRO A 186 -7.97 -14.18 10.66
C PRO A 186 -7.62 -12.69 10.51
N ILE A 187 -7.18 -12.10 11.61
CA ILE A 187 -6.66 -10.73 11.68
C ILE A 187 -5.27 -10.76 12.32
N ILE A 188 -4.43 -9.80 11.93
CA ILE A 188 -3.21 -9.48 12.65
C ILE A 188 -3.34 -8.08 13.21
N GLN A 189 -3.27 -7.98 14.54
CA GLN A 189 -3.25 -6.69 15.21
C GLN A 189 -1.86 -6.10 15.06
N LEU A 190 -1.78 -4.89 14.49
CA LEU A 190 -0.55 -4.14 14.39
C LEU A 190 -0.42 -3.27 15.64
N SER A 191 0.72 -3.38 16.34
CA SER A 191 1.09 -2.41 17.36
C SER A 191 1.88 -1.25 16.72
N PRO A 192 1.92 -0.07 17.37
CA PRO A 192 2.78 1.03 16.92
C PRO A 192 4.25 0.62 16.79
N GLU A 193 4.71 -0.31 17.62
CA GLU A 193 6.09 -0.82 17.63
C GLU A 193 6.36 -1.81 16.50
N GLU A 194 5.37 -2.65 16.14
CA GLU A 194 5.46 -3.61 15.02
C GLU A 194 5.37 -2.93 13.65
N ASN A 195 4.92 -1.68 13.60
CA ASN A 195 4.97 -0.84 12.41
C ASN A 195 6.36 -0.20 12.18
N MET A 196 7.31 -0.40 13.09
CA MET A 196 8.67 0.10 12.93
C MET A 196 9.51 -0.88 12.09
N VAL A 197 9.96 -0.44 10.93
CA VAL A 197 10.96 -1.16 10.15
C VAL A 197 12.31 -0.51 10.42
N ARG A 198 13.23 -1.26 11.03
CA ARG A 198 14.62 -0.82 11.20
C ARG A 198 15.37 -1.09 9.91
N ILE A 199 15.84 -0.03 9.26
CA ILE A 199 16.61 -0.13 8.03
C ILE A 199 18.03 0.34 8.33
N PRO A 200 19.03 -0.57 8.28
CA PRO A 200 20.42 -0.17 8.46
C PRO A 200 20.84 0.91 7.46
N VAL A 201 21.59 1.90 7.91
CA VAL A 201 22.10 2.97 7.04
C VAL A 201 22.87 2.41 5.85
N SER A 202 23.63 1.35 6.05
CA SER A 202 24.33 0.63 4.96
C SER A 202 23.39 0.11 3.88
N THR A 203 22.19 -0.34 4.26
CA THR A 203 21.16 -0.80 3.32
C THR A 203 20.59 0.37 2.52
N ILE A 204 20.34 1.51 3.17
CA ILE A 204 19.90 2.73 2.50
C ILE A 204 20.93 3.19 1.46
N LEU A 205 22.21 3.22 1.85
CA LEU A 205 23.33 3.59 0.97
C LEU A 205 23.52 2.62 -0.21
N ALA A 206 23.23 1.34 0.00
CA ALA A 206 23.32 0.32 -1.05
C ALA A 206 22.10 0.28 -1.98
N SER A 207 21.00 0.96 -1.62
CA SER A 207 19.76 0.92 -2.37
C SER A 207 19.91 1.52 -3.76
N LYS A 208 19.42 0.80 -4.76
CA LYS A 208 19.44 1.22 -6.16
C LYS A 208 18.02 1.25 -6.69
N PHE A 209 17.58 2.42 -7.13
CA PHE A 209 16.29 2.59 -7.77
C PHE A 209 16.46 2.75 -9.27
N ASP A 210 15.42 2.38 -10.03
CA ASP A 210 15.37 2.56 -11.48
C ASP A 210 15.63 4.05 -11.84
N PRO A 211 16.60 4.33 -12.72
CA PRO A 211 16.90 5.69 -13.18
C PRO A 211 15.68 6.42 -13.76
N ILE A 212 14.80 5.70 -14.48
CA ILE A 212 13.57 6.28 -15.05
C ILE A 212 12.62 6.72 -13.94
N LEU A 213 12.47 5.89 -12.90
CA LEU A 213 11.68 6.23 -11.71
C LEU A 213 12.23 7.49 -11.03
N LEU A 214 13.54 7.56 -10.80
CA LEU A 214 14.18 8.72 -10.18
C LEU A 214 14.04 9.99 -11.02
N LEU A 215 14.18 9.88 -12.35
CA LEU A 215 13.96 11.00 -13.26
C LEU A 215 12.52 11.51 -13.15
N ARG A 216 11.55 10.61 -13.15
CA ARG A 216 10.14 10.96 -13.04
C ARG A 216 9.80 11.61 -11.71
N ILE A 217 10.38 11.12 -10.61
CA ILE A 217 10.22 11.74 -9.28
C ILE A 217 10.73 13.19 -9.30
N ARG A 218 11.91 13.46 -9.89
CA ARG A 218 12.43 14.83 -10.03
C ARG A 218 11.50 15.74 -10.85
N GLU A 219 10.89 15.23 -11.91
CA GLU A 219 9.89 15.98 -12.68
C GLU A 219 8.66 16.34 -11.85
N ILE A 220 8.20 15.39 -11.02
CA ILE A 220 7.07 15.58 -10.12
C ILE A 220 7.41 16.66 -9.08
N GLU A 221 8.60 16.60 -8.46
CA GLU A 221 9.09 17.59 -7.50
C GLU A 221 9.16 19.00 -8.13
N LYS A 222 9.71 19.10 -9.33
CA LYS A 222 9.76 20.36 -10.07
C LYS A 222 8.37 20.95 -10.32
N LYS A 223 7.39 20.12 -10.69
CA LYS A 223 5.99 20.53 -10.85
C LYS A 223 5.34 20.95 -9.53
N ALA A 224 5.75 20.34 -8.43
CA ALA A 224 5.26 20.63 -7.09
C ALA A 224 5.92 21.87 -6.46
N GLY A 225 6.95 22.46 -7.08
CA GLY A 225 7.72 23.56 -6.53
C GLY A 225 8.64 23.16 -5.37
N LEU A 226 9.08 21.89 -5.34
CA LEU A 226 9.90 21.29 -4.27
C LEU A 226 11.36 21.07 -4.71
N ALA A 227 11.71 21.47 -5.93
CA ALA A 227 13.06 21.34 -6.51
C ALA A 227 13.86 22.63 -6.35
#